data_8f523c410851ee04f3e1aa16aa7e4f0a
#
_entry.id   8f523c410851ee04f3e1aa16aa7e4f0a
#
_cell.length_a   1.000
_cell.length_b   1.000
_cell.length_c   1.000
_cell.angle_alpha   90.00
_cell.angle_beta   90.00
_cell.angle_gamma   90.00
#
_symmetry.space_group_name_H-M   'P 1'
#
loop_
_entity.id
_entity.type
_entity.pdbx_description
1 polymer ?
#
loop_
_entity_poly.entity_id
_entity_poly.type
_entity_poly.pdbx_seq_one_letter_code
_entity_poly.pdbx_strand_id
1 'polypeptide(L)'
;MSPLSGVLGEAWALYRRHAPHFILISFVIYLVVAVINALLSWALGGWGAFIGVIFSVFGMFLLQAALVKAVQDVRDGRVDLDLRATIAAALPYVGSVAVASILASIGIAIGFILIIVPGLILLTFWSLIVPHIVIGGSGALDSFGRSWRTVRGYAWNVFGTFIVVFLILIAAQIVLSAIFLALPYGWRSFIADLISGSLVAPFLAAVVTLIYYRLTAAHGEPAEAGAAGYGAPYGPPPSYGPPPSAPPQYGPPSYGPPPSEPPASSKPPAYGRPPSEPPQDPPPGGSGSGSPA
;
A
#
# COMPACT_ATOMS: atom_id res chain seq x y z
N MET A 1 -1.81 -18.85 7.59
CA MET A 1 -1.43 -18.76 6.16
C MET A 1 -0.78 -17.41 5.92
N SER A 2 0.25 -17.32 5.04
CA SER A 2 0.88 -16.04 4.71
C SER A 2 -0.12 -15.12 3.97
N PRO A 3 -0.21 -13.82 4.29
CA PRO A 3 -1.08 -12.88 3.56
C PRO A 3 -0.73 -12.77 2.07
N LEU A 4 0.50 -13.17 1.69
CA LEU A 4 0.97 -13.14 0.31
C LEU A 4 0.74 -14.44 -0.46
N SER A 5 0.13 -15.48 0.17
CA SER A 5 -0.16 -16.73 -0.54
C SER A 5 -1.09 -16.48 -1.72
N GLY A 6 -0.68 -16.93 -2.93
CA GLY A 6 -1.44 -16.76 -4.16
C GLY A 6 -1.35 -15.36 -4.83
N VAL A 7 -0.56 -14.42 -4.30
CA VAL A 7 -0.43 -13.06 -4.87
C VAL A 7 0.03 -13.08 -6.33
N LEU A 8 0.93 -13.99 -6.68
CA LEU A 8 1.42 -14.12 -8.06
C LEU A 8 0.35 -14.63 -9.01
N GLY A 9 -0.48 -15.58 -8.56
CA GLY A 9 -1.61 -16.09 -9.33
C GLY A 9 -2.67 -15.01 -9.57
N GLU A 10 -2.96 -14.20 -8.54
CA GLU A 10 -3.88 -13.06 -8.65
C GLU A 10 -3.31 -11.97 -9.57
N ALA A 11 -2.03 -11.62 -9.43
CA ALA A 11 -1.36 -10.67 -10.31
C ALA A 11 -1.39 -11.12 -11.77
N TRP A 12 -1.14 -12.40 -12.01
CA TRP A 12 -1.22 -12.98 -13.34
C TRP A 12 -2.64 -12.97 -13.90
N ALA A 13 -3.64 -13.33 -13.08
CA ALA A 13 -5.04 -13.29 -13.50
C ALA A 13 -5.49 -11.86 -13.84
N LEU A 14 -5.14 -10.88 -12.99
CA LEU A 14 -5.43 -9.47 -13.20
C LEU A 14 -4.74 -8.94 -14.46
N TYR A 15 -3.43 -9.21 -14.61
CA TYR A 15 -2.66 -8.85 -15.79
C TYR A 15 -3.29 -9.43 -17.05
N ARG A 16 -3.56 -10.73 -17.10
CA ARG A 16 -4.11 -11.39 -18.28
C ARG A 16 -5.52 -10.89 -18.64
N ARG A 17 -6.34 -10.58 -17.63
CA ARG A 17 -7.71 -10.08 -17.84
C ARG A 17 -7.71 -8.67 -18.44
N HIS A 18 -6.77 -7.80 -18.02
CA HIS A 18 -6.69 -6.41 -18.44
C HIS A 18 -5.43 -6.11 -19.26
N ALA A 19 -4.81 -7.14 -19.86
CA ALA A 19 -3.56 -7.01 -20.60
C ALA A 19 -3.59 -5.92 -21.68
N PRO A 20 -4.65 -5.78 -22.51
CA PRO A 20 -4.68 -4.73 -23.54
C PRO A 20 -4.57 -3.33 -22.93
N HIS A 21 -5.24 -3.07 -21.81
CA HIS A 21 -5.19 -1.78 -21.12
C HIS A 21 -3.79 -1.49 -20.54
N PHE A 22 -3.21 -2.44 -19.83
CA PHE A 22 -1.88 -2.29 -19.25
C PHE A 22 -0.78 -2.15 -20.29
N ILE A 23 -0.83 -2.99 -21.33
CA ILE A 23 0.15 -2.96 -22.42
C ILE A 23 0.02 -1.66 -23.19
N LEU A 24 -1.18 -1.15 -23.45
CA LEU A 24 -1.40 0.11 -24.14
C LEU A 24 -0.77 1.29 -23.36
N ILE A 25 -0.99 1.37 -22.05
CA ILE A 25 -0.39 2.43 -21.21
C ILE A 25 1.14 2.39 -21.30
N SER A 26 1.73 1.20 -21.08
CA SER A 26 3.17 1.03 -21.13
C SER A 26 3.74 1.31 -22.50
N PHE A 27 3.13 0.76 -23.54
CA PHE A 27 3.56 0.91 -24.93
C PHE A 27 3.55 2.39 -25.36
N VAL A 28 2.48 3.12 -25.05
CA VAL A 28 2.40 4.54 -25.41
C VAL A 28 3.47 5.35 -24.69
N ILE A 29 3.68 5.13 -23.39
CA ILE A 29 4.73 5.87 -22.66
C ILE A 29 6.13 5.53 -23.21
N TYR A 30 6.44 4.24 -23.41
CA TYR A 30 7.72 3.84 -24.02
C TYR A 30 7.89 4.39 -25.41
N LEU A 31 6.85 4.35 -26.26
CA LEU A 31 6.89 4.87 -27.61
C LEU A 31 7.16 6.37 -27.65
N VAL A 32 6.45 7.14 -26.82
CA VAL A 32 6.66 8.60 -26.72
C VAL A 32 8.08 8.92 -26.29
N VAL A 33 8.59 8.25 -25.26
CA VAL A 33 9.97 8.41 -24.80
C VAL A 33 10.97 8.03 -25.90
N ALA A 34 10.73 6.93 -26.59
CA ALA A 34 11.62 6.46 -27.66
C ALA A 34 11.64 7.42 -28.87
N VAL A 35 10.47 7.96 -29.26
CA VAL A 35 10.36 8.96 -30.34
C VAL A 35 11.09 10.25 -29.94
N ILE A 36 10.89 10.74 -28.72
CA ILE A 36 11.60 11.93 -28.20
C ILE A 36 13.10 11.71 -28.23
N ASN A 37 13.60 10.57 -27.75
CA ASN A 37 15.02 10.23 -27.79
C ASN A 37 15.58 10.19 -29.20
N ALA A 38 14.86 9.56 -30.12
CA ALA A 38 15.27 9.49 -31.52
C ALA A 38 15.37 10.88 -32.18
N LEU A 39 14.36 11.73 -31.95
CA LEU A 39 14.32 13.09 -32.48
C LEU A 39 15.46 13.96 -31.88
N LEU A 40 15.68 13.88 -30.56
CA LEU A 40 16.74 14.61 -29.89
C LEU A 40 18.12 14.17 -30.39
N SER A 41 18.35 12.87 -30.50
CA SER A 41 19.61 12.32 -30.98
C SER A 41 19.88 12.69 -32.45
N TRP A 42 18.85 12.70 -33.27
CA TRP A 42 18.94 13.12 -34.67
C TRP A 42 19.24 14.63 -34.80
N ALA A 43 18.56 15.47 -34.00
CA ALA A 43 18.68 16.93 -34.11
C ALA A 43 19.96 17.49 -33.45
N LEU A 44 20.41 16.90 -32.33
CA LEU A 44 21.47 17.44 -31.47
C LEU A 44 22.67 16.49 -31.29
N GLY A 45 22.65 15.33 -31.96
CA GLY A 45 23.74 14.34 -31.84
C GLY A 45 23.96 13.86 -30.39
N GLY A 46 25.20 13.86 -29.94
CA GLY A 46 25.54 13.40 -28.59
C GLY A 46 24.88 14.19 -27.44
N TRP A 47 24.67 15.49 -27.62
CA TRP A 47 23.93 16.32 -26.66
C TRP A 47 22.45 15.94 -26.60
N GLY A 48 21.87 15.58 -27.73
CA GLY A 48 20.50 15.08 -27.80
C GLY A 48 20.33 13.75 -27.06
N ALA A 49 21.29 12.86 -27.16
CA ALA A 49 21.28 11.60 -26.41
C ALA A 49 21.34 11.87 -24.88
N PHE A 50 22.15 12.83 -24.43
CA PHE A 50 22.22 13.20 -23.01
C PHE A 50 20.88 13.77 -22.49
N ILE A 51 20.26 14.69 -23.23
CA ILE A 51 18.94 15.25 -22.90
C ILE A 51 17.89 14.13 -22.93
N GLY A 52 17.98 13.22 -23.88
CA GLY A 52 17.10 12.06 -24.02
C GLY A 52 17.09 11.14 -22.80
N VAL A 53 18.23 10.98 -22.12
CA VAL A 53 18.32 10.25 -20.86
C VAL A 53 17.41 10.89 -19.80
N ILE A 54 17.36 12.22 -19.71
CA ILE A 54 16.49 12.93 -18.74
C ILE A 54 15.03 12.62 -19.02
N PHE A 55 14.62 12.65 -20.30
CA PHE A 55 13.25 12.28 -20.70
C PHE A 55 12.94 10.80 -20.41
N SER A 56 13.92 9.92 -20.60
CA SER A 56 13.75 8.49 -20.29
C SER A 56 13.53 8.26 -18.80
N VAL A 57 14.30 8.93 -17.95
CA VAL A 57 14.14 8.86 -16.49
C VAL A 57 12.79 9.40 -16.06
N PHE A 58 12.35 10.54 -16.60
CA PHE A 58 11.01 11.07 -16.33
C PHE A 58 9.91 10.09 -16.79
N GLY A 59 10.04 9.56 -18.01
CA GLY A 59 9.10 8.56 -18.54
C GLY A 59 9.02 7.30 -17.68
N MET A 60 10.14 6.84 -17.12
CA MET A 60 10.18 5.71 -16.20
C MET A 60 9.37 5.97 -14.93
N PHE A 61 9.50 7.15 -14.31
CA PHE A 61 8.73 7.49 -13.11
C PHE A 61 7.24 7.69 -13.42
N LEU A 62 6.93 8.31 -14.56
CA LEU A 62 5.55 8.41 -15.04
C LEU A 62 4.94 7.03 -15.26
N LEU A 63 5.68 6.12 -15.88
CA LEU A 63 5.23 4.75 -16.11
C LEU A 63 4.94 4.02 -14.79
N GLN A 64 5.84 4.12 -13.80
CA GLN A 64 5.65 3.51 -12.48
C GLN A 64 4.37 4.02 -11.83
N ALA A 65 4.16 5.35 -11.79
CA ALA A 65 2.97 5.95 -11.22
C ALA A 65 1.70 5.58 -11.99
N ALA A 66 1.74 5.62 -13.32
CA ALA A 66 0.60 5.29 -14.18
C ALA A 66 0.18 3.83 -14.06
N LEU A 67 1.13 2.90 -13.99
CA LEU A 67 0.82 1.49 -13.83
C LEU A 67 0.23 1.17 -12.45
N VAL A 68 0.72 1.80 -11.39
CA VAL A 68 0.12 1.66 -10.05
C VAL A 68 -1.32 2.20 -10.05
N LYS A 69 -1.58 3.35 -10.70
CA LYS A 69 -2.95 3.88 -10.88
C LYS A 69 -3.82 2.95 -11.72
N ALA A 70 -3.29 2.41 -12.79
CA ALA A 70 -4.04 1.46 -13.63
C ALA A 70 -4.40 0.17 -12.87
N VAL A 71 -3.49 -0.35 -12.03
CA VAL A 71 -3.78 -1.52 -11.18
C VAL A 71 -4.83 -1.16 -10.12
N GLN A 72 -4.75 0.04 -9.53
CA GLN A 72 -5.76 0.53 -8.60
C GLN A 72 -7.15 0.58 -9.26
N ASP A 73 -7.24 1.11 -10.48
CA ASP A 73 -8.46 1.28 -11.25
C ASP A 73 -9.15 -0.04 -11.60
N VAL A 74 -8.36 -1.04 -12.04
CA VAL A 74 -8.94 -2.33 -12.48
C VAL A 74 -9.17 -3.34 -11.36
N ARG A 75 -8.82 -3.01 -10.12
CA ARG A 75 -8.87 -3.95 -8.99
C ARG A 75 -10.29 -4.42 -8.65
N ASP A 76 -11.28 -3.58 -8.84
CA ASP A 76 -12.70 -3.91 -8.67
C ASP A 76 -13.30 -4.67 -9.87
N GLY A 77 -12.50 -4.94 -10.91
CA GLY A 77 -12.87 -5.65 -12.13
C GLY A 77 -13.43 -4.76 -13.22
N ARG A 78 -13.41 -3.45 -13.06
CA ARG A 78 -13.81 -2.45 -14.04
C ARG A 78 -12.60 -1.68 -14.54
N VAL A 79 -12.74 -1.07 -15.72
CA VAL A 79 -11.76 -0.13 -16.28
C VAL A 79 -12.48 1.20 -16.40
N ASP A 80 -12.36 2.03 -15.36
CA ASP A 80 -13.07 3.31 -15.27
C ASP A 80 -12.24 4.47 -15.86
N LEU A 81 -10.91 4.33 -15.85
CA LEU A 81 -9.99 5.32 -16.40
C LEU A 81 -9.51 4.91 -17.80
N ASP A 82 -9.72 5.78 -18.79
CA ASP A 82 -9.06 5.65 -20.07
C ASP A 82 -7.55 5.97 -19.97
N LEU A 83 -6.81 5.77 -21.06
CA LEU A 83 -5.37 6.03 -21.13
C LEU A 83 -5.00 7.45 -20.69
N ARG A 84 -5.76 8.45 -21.18
CA ARG A 84 -5.49 9.86 -20.88
C ARG A 84 -5.77 10.18 -19.41
N ALA A 85 -6.89 9.70 -18.89
CA ALA A 85 -7.26 9.89 -17.49
C ALA A 85 -6.26 9.18 -16.54
N THR A 86 -5.80 7.97 -16.88
CA THR A 86 -4.78 7.26 -16.10
C THR A 86 -3.46 8.04 -16.04
N ILE A 87 -2.99 8.55 -17.19
CA ILE A 87 -1.77 9.37 -17.23
C ILE A 87 -1.97 10.67 -16.44
N ALA A 88 -3.11 11.36 -16.62
CA ALA A 88 -3.41 12.59 -15.89
C ALA A 88 -3.48 12.36 -14.38
N ALA A 89 -4.06 11.25 -13.93
CA ALA A 89 -4.13 10.86 -12.53
C ALA A 89 -2.75 10.51 -11.92
N ALA A 90 -1.79 10.08 -12.74
CA ALA A 90 -0.44 9.74 -12.32
C ALA A 90 0.48 10.96 -12.21
N LEU A 91 0.29 11.97 -13.05
CA LEU A 91 1.18 13.14 -13.16
C LEU A 91 1.50 13.84 -11.83
N PRO A 92 0.54 14.07 -10.91
CA PRO A 92 0.82 14.73 -9.63
C PRO A 92 1.83 13.98 -8.75
N TYR A 93 1.94 12.68 -8.93
CA TYR A 93 2.80 11.82 -8.12
C TYR A 93 4.21 11.67 -8.68
N VAL A 94 4.44 12.01 -9.95
CA VAL A 94 5.71 11.77 -10.65
C VAL A 94 6.89 12.40 -9.93
N GLY A 95 6.76 13.62 -9.43
CA GLY A 95 7.82 14.30 -8.67
C GLY A 95 8.20 13.56 -7.39
N SER A 96 7.21 13.16 -6.60
CA SER A 96 7.44 12.40 -5.36
C SER A 96 8.01 11.01 -5.63
N VAL A 97 7.50 10.33 -6.67
CA VAL A 97 8.02 9.03 -7.11
C VAL A 97 9.46 9.16 -7.58
N ALA A 98 9.79 10.20 -8.35
CA ALA A 98 11.15 10.46 -8.82
C ALA A 98 12.12 10.64 -7.65
N VAL A 99 11.81 11.55 -6.73
CA VAL A 99 12.66 11.80 -5.56
C VAL A 99 12.84 10.54 -4.73
N ALA A 100 11.77 9.84 -4.41
CA ALA A 100 11.83 8.63 -3.60
C ALA A 100 12.58 7.50 -4.32
N SER A 101 12.35 7.29 -5.62
CA SER A 101 13.02 6.23 -6.39
C SER A 101 14.52 6.49 -6.54
N ILE A 102 14.93 7.75 -6.76
CA ILE A 102 16.35 8.13 -6.83
C ILE A 102 17.02 7.88 -5.47
N LEU A 103 16.43 8.35 -4.38
CA LEU A 103 16.96 8.13 -3.03
C LEU A 103 17.02 6.64 -2.68
N ALA A 104 15.98 5.89 -3.01
CA ALA A 104 15.95 4.43 -2.81
C ALA A 104 17.06 3.74 -3.60
N SER A 105 17.24 4.12 -4.88
CA SER A 105 18.28 3.55 -5.74
C SER A 105 19.67 3.81 -5.18
N ILE A 106 19.94 5.03 -4.71
CA ILE A 106 21.22 5.38 -4.07
C ILE A 106 21.43 4.55 -2.79
N GLY A 107 20.42 4.49 -1.91
CA GLY A 107 20.51 3.73 -0.67
C GLY A 107 20.72 2.24 -0.90
N ILE A 108 19.97 1.65 -1.84
CA ILE A 108 20.13 0.24 -2.23
C ILE A 108 21.51 -0.02 -2.85
N ALA A 109 21.97 0.86 -3.73
CA ALA A 109 23.31 0.76 -4.35
C ALA A 109 24.42 0.81 -3.29
N ILE A 110 24.34 1.74 -2.34
CA ILE A 110 25.28 1.79 -1.20
C ILE A 110 25.20 0.49 -0.38
N GLY A 111 23.98 -0.02 -0.13
CA GLY A 111 23.78 -1.28 0.55
C GLY A 111 24.47 -2.45 -0.15
N PHE A 112 24.39 -2.54 -1.49
CA PHE A 112 25.08 -3.57 -2.28
C PHE A 112 26.60 -3.39 -2.33
N ILE A 113 27.08 -2.15 -2.36
CA ILE A 113 28.54 -1.85 -2.32
C ILE A 113 29.15 -2.27 -0.98
N LEU A 114 28.41 -2.03 0.12
CA LEU A 114 28.88 -2.44 1.44
C LEU A 114 28.93 -3.97 1.58
N ILE A 115 27.81 -4.62 1.38
CA ILE A 115 27.65 -6.09 1.38
C ILE A 115 26.32 -6.40 0.66
N ILE A 116 26.22 -7.54 -0.02
CA ILE A 116 24.99 -7.94 -0.74
C ILE A 116 23.75 -7.96 0.17
N VAL A 117 23.89 -8.43 1.42
CA VAL A 117 22.78 -8.59 2.36
C VAL A 117 22.07 -7.28 2.72
N PRO A 118 22.75 -6.19 3.12
CA PRO A 118 22.08 -4.90 3.34
C PRO A 118 21.34 -4.37 2.10
N GLY A 119 21.90 -4.55 0.91
CA GLY A 119 21.26 -4.15 -0.35
C GLY A 119 19.94 -4.90 -0.55
N LEU A 120 19.90 -6.21 -0.33
CA LEU A 120 18.69 -7.04 -0.43
C LEU A 120 17.67 -6.68 0.64
N ILE A 121 18.10 -6.36 1.85
CA ILE A 121 17.21 -5.88 2.91
C ILE A 121 16.54 -4.58 2.49
N LEU A 122 17.31 -3.57 2.09
CA LEU A 122 16.76 -2.29 1.66
C LEU A 122 15.82 -2.45 0.46
N LEU A 123 16.19 -3.25 -0.54
CA LEU A 123 15.34 -3.55 -1.69
C LEU A 123 14.01 -4.13 -1.26
N THR A 124 14.01 -5.07 -0.30
CA THR A 124 12.79 -5.70 0.20
C THR A 124 11.93 -4.71 0.98
N PHE A 125 12.51 -3.97 1.93
CA PHE A 125 11.77 -3.07 2.80
C PHE A 125 11.28 -1.80 2.08
N TRP A 126 11.94 -1.38 1.01
CA TRP A 126 11.59 -0.19 0.22
C TRP A 126 10.83 -0.51 -1.07
N SER A 127 10.46 -1.76 -1.26
CA SER A 127 9.73 -2.22 -2.46
C SER A 127 8.35 -1.60 -2.64
N LEU A 128 7.71 -1.12 -1.56
CA LEU A 128 6.36 -0.57 -1.60
C LEU A 128 6.31 0.97 -1.57
N ILE A 129 7.45 1.64 -1.78
CA ILE A 129 7.53 3.12 -1.79
C ILE A 129 6.56 3.72 -2.81
N VAL A 130 6.55 3.21 -4.05
CA VAL A 130 5.71 3.75 -5.12
C VAL A 130 4.22 3.60 -4.83
N PRO A 131 3.69 2.43 -4.43
CA PRO A 131 2.31 2.31 -3.98
C PRO A 131 1.95 3.23 -2.80
N HIS A 132 2.85 3.41 -1.82
CA HIS A 132 2.60 4.33 -0.70
C HIS A 132 2.47 5.79 -1.15
N ILE A 133 3.21 6.21 -2.19
CA ILE A 133 3.09 7.55 -2.76
C ILE A 133 1.80 7.67 -3.57
N VAL A 134 1.57 6.74 -4.51
CA VAL A 134 0.53 6.86 -5.54
C VAL A 134 -0.86 6.53 -5.01
N ILE A 135 -0.99 5.52 -4.15
CA ILE A 135 -2.25 5.06 -3.56
C ILE A 135 -2.42 5.66 -2.16
N GLY A 136 -1.39 5.52 -1.33
CA GLY A 136 -1.40 5.99 0.06
C GLY A 136 -1.22 7.51 0.22
N GLY A 137 -0.98 8.27 -0.86
CA GLY A 137 -0.82 9.74 -0.82
C GLY A 137 0.37 10.22 0.02
N SER A 138 1.38 9.37 0.25
CA SER A 138 2.53 9.71 1.09
C SER A 138 3.49 10.66 0.38
N GLY A 139 4.14 11.53 1.12
CA GLY A 139 5.29 12.28 0.62
C GLY A 139 6.47 11.35 0.29
N ALA A 140 7.42 11.85 -0.51
CA ALA A 140 8.57 11.07 -0.95
C ALA A 140 9.37 10.46 0.22
N LEU A 141 9.68 11.26 1.25
CA LEU A 141 10.46 10.80 2.41
C LEU A 141 9.63 9.91 3.35
N ASP A 142 8.37 10.25 3.58
CA ASP A 142 7.48 9.48 4.45
C ASP A 142 7.23 8.07 3.91
N SER A 143 7.26 7.90 2.58
CA SER A 143 7.04 6.60 1.93
C SER A 143 8.06 5.53 2.35
N PHE A 144 9.30 5.91 2.67
CA PHE A 144 10.32 4.99 3.17
C PHE A 144 9.92 4.37 4.51
N GLY A 145 9.52 5.23 5.46
CA GLY A 145 9.10 4.78 6.77
C GLY A 145 7.81 3.96 6.73
N ARG A 146 6.87 4.33 5.85
CA ARG A 146 5.62 3.58 5.65
C ARG A 146 5.90 2.24 4.99
N SER A 147 6.68 2.18 3.91
CA SER A 147 7.07 0.93 3.27
C SER A 147 7.77 -0.01 4.25
N TRP A 148 8.71 0.51 5.05
CA TRP A 148 9.38 -0.27 6.10
C TRP A 148 8.40 -0.89 7.09
N ARG A 149 7.46 -0.10 7.62
CA ARG A 149 6.45 -0.60 8.57
C ARG A 149 5.53 -1.65 7.95
N THR A 150 5.07 -1.41 6.74
CA THR A 150 4.17 -2.33 6.02
C THR A 150 4.84 -3.68 5.72
N VAL A 151 6.13 -3.68 5.37
CA VAL A 151 6.88 -4.92 5.09
C VAL A 151 7.32 -5.62 6.37
N ARG A 152 7.49 -4.89 7.48
CA ARG A 152 7.92 -5.45 8.77
C ARG A 152 6.95 -6.54 9.24
N GLY A 153 7.52 -7.68 9.62
CA GLY A 153 6.76 -8.89 10.00
C GLY A 153 6.52 -9.86 8.84
N TYR A 154 6.57 -9.38 7.59
CA TYR A 154 6.37 -10.19 6.38
C TYR A 154 7.56 -10.15 5.42
N ALA A 155 8.70 -9.60 5.84
CA ALA A 155 9.86 -9.36 4.98
C ALA A 155 10.33 -10.60 4.21
N TRP A 156 10.38 -11.79 4.85
CA TRP A 156 10.75 -13.04 4.20
C TRP A 156 9.76 -13.47 3.11
N ASN A 157 8.47 -13.22 3.33
CA ASN A 157 7.43 -13.53 2.34
C ASN A 157 7.51 -12.58 1.14
N VAL A 158 7.74 -11.28 1.40
CA VAL A 158 7.95 -10.26 0.37
C VAL A 158 9.20 -10.59 -0.43
N PHE A 159 10.32 -10.85 0.24
CA PHE A 159 11.58 -11.23 -0.39
C PHE A 159 11.44 -12.48 -1.25
N GLY A 160 10.83 -13.55 -0.70
CA GLY A 160 10.57 -14.78 -1.45
C GLY A 160 9.71 -14.55 -2.68
N THR A 161 8.67 -13.71 -2.57
CA THR A 161 7.84 -13.32 -3.72
C THR A 161 8.66 -12.60 -4.79
N PHE A 162 9.54 -11.66 -4.41
CA PHE A 162 10.42 -10.96 -5.35
C PHE A 162 11.45 -11.88 -6.01
N ILE A 163 11.98 -12.87 -5.30
CA ILE A 163 12.85 -13.87 -5.92
C ILE A 163 12.11 -14.63 -7.03
N VAL A 164 10.89 -15.10 -6.74
CA VAL A 164 10.09 -15.82 -7.75
C VAL A 164 9.76 -14.91 -8.93
N VAL A 165 9.36 -13.67 -8.69
CA VAL A 165 9.13 -12.67 -9.75
C VAL A 165 10.39 -12.46 -10.58
N PHE A 166 11.52 -12.28 -9.95
CA PHE A 166 12.80 -12.08 -10.62
C PHE A 166 13.17 -13.26 -11.53
N LEU A 167 12.96 -14.49 -11.06
CA LEU A 167 13.20 -15.69 -11.88
C LEU A 167 12.23 -15.77 -13.07
N ILE A 168 10.95 -15.41 -12.87
CA ILE A 168 9.96 -15.32 -13.97
C ILE A 168 10.40 -14.27 -15.00
N LEU A 169 10.85 -13.10 -14.54
CA LEU A 169 11.29 -12.02 -15.41
C LEU A 169 12.55 -12.39 -16.19
N ILE A 170 13.51 -13.07 -15.55
CA ILE A 170 14.70 -13.59 -16.26
C ILE A 170 14.29 -14.58 -17.35
N ALA A 171 13.43 -15.54 -17.01
CA ALA A 171 12.95 -16.52 -17.97
C ALA A 171 12.22 -15.84 -19.17
N ALA A 172 11.34 -14.90 -18.86
CA ALA A 172 10.65 -14.11 -19.89
C ALA A 172 11.65 -13.32 -20.76
N GLN A 173 12.66 -12.69 -20.16
CA GLN A 173 13.66 -11.93 -20.90
C GLN A 173 14.53 -12.82 -21.79
N ILE A 174 14.89 -14.03 -21.33
CA ILE A 174 15.62 -15.00 -22.17
C ILE A 174 14.79 -15.39 -23.39
N VAL A 175 13.51 -15.71 -23.20
CA VAL A 175 12.58 -16.09 -24.28
C VAL A 175 12.41 -14.94 -25.28
N LEU A 176 12.14 -13.74 -24.79
CA LEU A 176 12.00 -12.54 -25.64
C LEU A 176 13.27 -12.24 -26.40
N SER A 177 14.43 -12.29 -25.74
CA SER A 177 15.74 -12.08 -26.38
C SER A 177 16.01 -13.10 -27.50
N ALA A 178 15.64 -14.37 -27.29
CA ALA A 178 15.77 -15.41 -28.30
C ALA A 178 14.89 -15.14 -29.55
N ILE A 179 13.64 -14.68 -29.31
CA ILE A 179 12.73 -14.29 -30.39
C ILE A 179 13.30 -13.12 -31.20
N PHE A 180 13.86 -12.11 -30.53
CA PHE A 180 14.39 -10.91 -31.16
C PHE A 180 15.73 -11.15 -31.87
N LEU A 181 16.40 -12.30 -31.65
CA LEU A 181 17.62 -12.65 -32.41
C LEU A 181 17.39 -12.71 -33.93
N ALA A 182 16.15 -12.98 -34.36
CA ALA A 182 15.77 -13.00 -35.78
C ALA A 182 15.70 -11.60 -36.43
N LEU A 183 15.71 -10.52 -35.65
CA LEU A 183 15.64 -9.15 -36.16
C LEU A 183 17.00 -8.62 -36.58
N PRO A 184 17.07 -7.73 -37.60
CA PRO A 184 18.30 -7.02 -37.97
C PRO A 184 18.88 -6.24 -36.80
N TYR A 185 20.19 -6.22 -36.65
CA TYR A 185 20.93 -5.66 -35.52
C TYR A 185 20.52 -4.21 -35.18
N GLY A 186 20.31 -3.35 -36.17
CA GLY A 186 19.98 -1.93 -35.95
C GLY A 186 18.63 -1.67 -35.31
N TRP A 187 17.63 -2.54 -35.50
CA TRP A 187 16.28 -2.39 -34.94
C TRP A 187 16.02 -3.26 -33.71
N ARG A 188 16.89 -4.25 -33.50
CA ARG A 188 16.68 -5.28 -32.50
C ARG A 188 16.57 -4.72 -31.08
N SER A 189 17.47 -3.85 -30.67
CA SER A 189 17.46 -3.27 -29.32
C SER A 189 16.22 -2.39 -29.12
N PHE A 190 15.90 -1.53 -30.06
CA PHE A 190 14.73 -0.64 -29.98
C PHE A 190 13.41 -1.42 -29.86
N ILE A 191 13.20 -2.42 -30.74
CA ILE A 191 11.97 -3.23 -30.73
C ILE A 191 11.94 -4.12 -29.48
N ALA A 192 13.07 -4.70 -29.10
CA ALA A 192 13.18 -5.54 -27.89
C ALA A 192 12.84 -4.75 -26.64
N ASP A 193 13.41 -3.55 -26.45
CA ASP A 193 13.17 -2.70 -25.29
C ASP A 193 11.70 -2.25 -25.22
N LEU A 194 11.15 -1.83 -26.37
CA LEU A 194 9.76 -1.39 -26.45
C LEU A 194 8.77 -2.51 -26.10
N ILE A 195 8.95 -3.69 -26.68
CA ILE A 195 8.02 -4.81 -26.47
C ILE A 195 8.24 -5.43 -25.10
N SER A 196 9.50 -5.72 -24.71
CA SER A 196 9.81 -6.32 -23.42
C SER A 196 9.36 -5.41 -22.27
N GLY A 197 9.65 -4.12 -22.34
CA GLY A 197 9.24 -3.14 -21.35
C GLY A 197 7.72 -3.07 -21.23
N SER A 198 7.01 -3.03 -22.37
CA SER A 198 5.54 -2.95 -22.39
C SER A 198 4.85 -4.19 -21.83
N LEU A 199 5.48 -5.36 -21.90
CA LEU A 199 4.95 -6.62 -21.39
C LEU A 199 5.32 -6.85 -19.92
N VAL A 200 6.55 -6.52 -19.54
CA VAL A 200 7.10 -6.86 -18.22
C VAL A 200 6.69 -5.86 -17.14
N ALA A 201 6.74 -4.56 -17.44
CA ALA A 201 6.48 -3.53 -16.43
C ALA A 201 5.09 -3.62 -15.80
N PRO A 202 3.99 -3.85 -16.54
CA PRO A 202 2.66 -3.97 -15.94
C PRO A 202 2.52 -5.16 -15.00
N PHE A 203 3.14 -6.30 -15.33
CA PHE A 203 3.10 -7.47 -14.46
C PHE A 203 3.80 -7.17 -13.12
N LEU A 204 4.98 -6.55 -13.16
CA LEU A 204 5.68 -6.15 -11.94
C LEU A 204 4.87 -5.15 -11.12
N ALA A 205 4.26 -4.15 -11.76
CA ALA A 205 3.41 -3.18 -11.10
C ALA A 205 2.19 -3.85 -10.44
N ALA A 206 1.56 -4.82 -11.09
CA ALA A 206 0.45 -5.59 -10.52
C ALA A 206 0.89 -6.35 -9.26
N VAL A 207 2.03 -7.04 -9.31
CA VAL A 207 2.57 -7.77 -8.15
C VAL A 207 2.83 -6.83 -6.97
N VAL A 208 3.57 -5.74 -7.21
CA VAL A 208 3.94 -4.78 -6.15
C VAL A 208 2.70 -4.13 -5.54
N THR A 209 1.74 -3.74 -6.38
CA THR A 209 0.49 -3.11 -5.93
C THR A 209 -0.38 -4.09 -5.13
N LEU A 210 -0.50 -5.35 -5.55
CA LEU A 210 -1.24 -6.37 -4.80
C LEU A 210 -0.56 -6.72 -3.47
N ILE A 211 0.77 -6.79 -3.42
CA ILE A 211 1.52 -6.92 -2.16
C ILE A 211 1.16 -5.77 -1.21
N TYR A 212 1.18 -4.54 -1.71
CA TYR A 212 0.80 -3.36 -0.94
C TYR A 212 -0.60 -3.50 -0.32
N TYR A 213 -1.62 -3.80 -1.12
CA TYR A 213 -2.99 -3.95 -0.61
C TYR A 213 -3.15 -5.09 0.40
N ARG A 214 -2.49 -6.21 0.17
CA ARG A 214 -2.59 -7.36 1.08
C ARG A 214 -1.88 -7.11 2.41
N LEU A 215 -0.74 -6.43 2.39
CA LEU A 215 -0.01 -6.13 3.61
C LEU A 215 -0.66 -5.00 4.42
N THR A 216 -1.17 -3.96 3.78
CA THR A 216 -1.94 -2.91 4.48
C THR A 216 -3.20 -3.48 5.11
N ALA A 217 -3.92 -4.36 4.42
CA ALA A 217 -5.06 -5.08 4.98
C ALA A 217 -4.67 -5.98 6.16
N ALA A 218 -3.52 -6.66 6.09
CA ALA A 218 -3.02 -7.51 7.19
C ALA A 218 -2.64 -6.71 8.45
N HIS A 219 -2.29 -5.43 8.28
CA HIS A 219 -2.02 -4.51 9.40
C HIS A 219 -3.29 -3.77 9.87
N GLY A 220 -4.45 -4.01 9.24
CA GLY A 220 -5.70 -3.30 9.56
C GLY A 220 -5.70 -1.83 9.13
N GLU A 221 -4.78 -1.41 8.28
CA GLU A 221 -4.71 -0.05 7.75
C GLU A 221 -5.54 0.05 6.46
N PRO A 222 -6.41 1.07 6.30
CA PRO A 222 -7.05 1.33 5.03
C PRO A 222 -5.98 1.76 4.01
N ALA A 223 -5.90 1.06 2.89
CA ALA A 223 -4.89 1.30 1.86
C ALA A 223 -4.92 2.74 1.29
N GLU A 224 -6.06 3.40 1.36
CA GLU A 224 -6.33 4.73 0.80
C GLU A 224 -6.37 5.85 1.83
N ALA A 225 -6.08 5.58 3.11
CA ALA A 225 -6.19 6.56 4.20
C ALA A 225 -5.28 7.79 4.04
N GLY A 226 -4.25 7.71 3.21
CA GLY A 226 -3.35 8.83 2.93
C GLY A 226 -3.80 9.74 1.78
N ALA A 227 -4.65 9.25 0.86
CA ALA A 227 -5.07 10.02 -0.32
C ALA A 227 -5.98 11.22 0.04
N ALA A 228 -6.63 11.18 1.19
CA ALA A 228 -7.46 12.29 1.69
C ALA A 228 -6.64 13.49 2.19
N GLY A 229 -5.32 13.36 2.38
CA GLY A 229 -4.48 14.39 2.99
C GLY A 229 -3.56 15.19 2.06
N TYR A 230 -3.26 14.69 0.87
CA TYR A 230 -2.29 15.33 -0.04
C TYR A 230 -2.86 15.50 -1.45
N GLY A 231 -3.65 16.54 -1.67
CA GLY A 231 -4.04 16.90 -3.03
C GLY A 231 -5.48 17.31 -3.27
N ALA A 232 -6.31 17.37 -2.24
CA ALA A 232 -7.49 18.21 -2.35
C ALA A 232 -7.05 19.67 -2.20
N PRO A 233 -7.24 20.57 -3.17
CA PRO A 233 -7.29 21.97 -2.86
C PRO A 233 -8.37 22.11 -1.79
N TYR A 234 -8.06 22.66 -0.63
CA TYR A 234 -8.91 22.91 0.53
C TYR A 234 -10.40 22.64 0.24
N GLY A 235 -10.81 21.40 0.37
CA GLY A 235 -12.22 21.09 0.49
C GLY A 235 -12.69 21.71 1.80
N PRO A 236 -13.93 22.19 1.89
CA PRO A 236 -14.44 22.72 3.14
C PRO A 236 -14.18 21.68 4.24
N PRO A 237 -13.80 22.12 5.45
CA PRO A 237 -13.60 21.20 6.58
C PRO A 237 -14.84 20.31 6.67
N PRO A 238 -14.67 19.01 7.03
CA PRO A 238 -15.80 18.13 7.17
C PRO A 238 -16.85 18.86 8.00
N SER A 239 -18.03 19.05 7.45
CA SER A 239 -19.14 19.62 8.21
C SER A 239 -19.37 18.64 9.35
N TYR A 240 -18.92 19.01 10.52
CA TYR A 240 -19.40 18.35 11.74
C TYR A 240 -20.93 18.51 11.66
N GLY A 241 -21.62 17.41 11.40
CA GLY A 241 -23.04 17.35 11.59
C GLY A 241 -23.35 17.97 12.96
N PRO A 242 -24.52 18.54 13.17
CA PRO A 242 -24.86 19.10 14.48
C PRO A 242 -24.49 18.07 15.55
N PRO A 243 -23.88 18.50 16.66
CA PRO A 243 -23.51 17.58 17.74
C PRO A 243 -24.74 16.69 18.02
N PRO A 244 -24.56 15.40 18.32
CA PRO A 244 -25.68 14.53 18.61
C PRO A 244 -26.54 15.26 19.64
N SER A 245 -27.82 15.46 19.29
CA SER A 245 -28.78 16.12 20.14
C SER A 245 -28.60 15.61 21.56
N ALA A 246 -28.48 16.52 22.52
CA ALA A 246 -28.28 16.22 23.91
C ALA A 246 -29.15 15.01 24.33
N PRO A 247 -28.62 14.11 25.17
CA PRO A 247 -29.39 12.96 25.61
C PRO A 247 -30.76 13.46 26.11
N PRO A 248 -31.83 12.73 25.88
CA PRO A 248 -33.18 13.16 26.28
C PRO A 248 -33.12 13.59 27.74
N GLN A 249 -33.47 14.86 28.00
CA GLN A 249 -33.65 15.35 29.36
C GLN A 249 -34.81 14.52 29.93
N TYR A 250 -34.48 13.58 30.78
CA TYR A 250 -35.46 12.99 31.67
C TYR A 250 -36.02 14.12 32.53
N GLY A 251 -37.23 14.55 32.23
CA GLY A 251 -37.99 15.41 33.13
C GLY A 251 -38.07 14.77 34.51
N PRO A 252 -38.18 15.57 35.59
CA PRO A 252 -38.35 15.02 36.94
C PRO A 252 -39.53 14.04 36.94
N PRO A 253 -39.40 12.89 37.65
CA PRO A 253 -40.48 11.91 37.69
C PRO A 253 -41.76 12.58 38.19
N SER A 254 -42.83 12.53 37.37
CA SER A 254 -44.17 12.96 37.76
C SER A 254 -44.63 12.05 38.88
N TYR A 255 -44.59 12.53 40.12
CA TYR A 255 -45.28 11.89 41.24
C TYR A 255 -46.76 12.07 41.00
N GLY A 256 -47.43 11.00 40.61
CA GLY A 256 -48.88 10.92 40.69
C GLY A 256 -49.37 11.11 42.13
N PRO A 257 -50.61 11.52 42.32
CA PRO A 257 -51.17 11.66 43.67
C PRO A 257 -51.03 10.36 44.47
N PRO A 258 -50.77 10.44 45.80
CA PRO A 258 -50.59 9.27 46.63
C PRO A 258 -51.84 8.38 46.56
N PRO A 259 -51.69 7.06 46.54
CA PRO A 259 -52.81 6.15 46.59
C PRO A 259 -53.60 6.35 47.92
N SER A 260 -54.87 6.44 47.84
CA SER A 260 -55.77 6.45 48.98
C SER A 260 -55.58 5.21 49.87
N GLU A 261 -55.51 5.43 51.24
CA GLU A 261 -55.29 4.41 52.27
C GLU A 261 -56.20 3.19 52.06
N PRO A 262 -55.68 1.96 52.11
CA PRO A 262 -56.50 0.78 52.21
C PRO A 262 -56.97 0.57 53.65
N PRO A 263 -58.20 -0.03 53.84
CA PRO A 263 -58.78 -0.24 55.14
C PRO A 263 -57.96 -1.23 55.98
N ALA A 264 -57.85 -0.88 57.29
CA ALA A 264 -57.18 -1.68 58.32
C ALA A 264 -57.87 -3.07 58.43
N SER A 265 -57.11 -4.12 58.17
CA SER A 265 -57.09 -5.40 58.91
C SER A 265 -56.43 -6.50 58.11
N SER A 266 -55.29 -6.94 58.58
CA SER A 266 -55.00 -8.37 58.87
C SER A 266 -53.52 -8.49 59.21
N LYS A 267 -53.24 -9.21 60.28
CA LYS A 267 -51.94 -9.53 60.86
C LYS A 267 -50.92 -10.00 59.83
N PRO A 268 -49.63 -9.56 59.86
CA PRO A 268 -48.59 -10.12 59.06
C PRO A 268 -48.13 -11.50 59.56
N PRO A 269 -47.82 -12.45 58.66
CA PRO A 269 -47.20 -13.72 59.00
C PRO A 269 -45.71 -13.48 59.42
N ALA A 270 -45.28 -14.23 60.46
CA ALA A 270 -43.93 -14.22 60.95
C ALA A 270 -42.93 -14.74 59.93
N TYR A 271 -41.99 -13.90 59.48
CA TYR A 271 -40.83 -14.33 58.70
C TYR A 271 -39.78 -14.87 59.65
N GLY A 272 -39.31 -16.10 59.35
CA GLY A 272 -38.25 -16.78 60.07
C GLY A 272 -36.91 -16.06 59.89
N ARG A 273 -36.05 -16.17 60.90
CA ARG A 273 -34.66 -15.66 60.94
C ARG A 273 -33.84 -16.18 59.77
N PRO A 274 -32.98 -15.39 59.17
CA PRO A 274 -31.99 -15.87 58.25
C PRO A 274 -30.92 -16.71 58.98
N PRO A 275 -30.27 -17.68 58.27
CA PRO A 275 -29.24 -18.53 58.84
C PRO A 275 -27.96 -17.71 59.10
N SER A 276 -27.35 -18.02 60.23
CA SER A 276 -26.06 -17.46 60.72
C SER A 276 -24.91 -17.74 59.73
N GLU A 277 -24.12 -16.71 59.45
CA GLU A 277 -22.84 -16.77 58.73
C GLU A 277 -21.88 -17.75 59.37
N PRO A 278 -21.10 -18.53 58.57
CA PRO A 278 -20.01 -19.33 59.13
C PRO A 278 -18.82 -18.47 59.54
N PRO A 279 -18.02 -18.94 60.53
CA PRO A 279 -16.91 -18.16 61.11
C PRO A 279 -15.76 -17.95 60.06
N GLN A 280 -15.25 -16.73 60.02
CA GLN A 280 -14.05 -16.37 59.28
C GLN A 280 -12.81 -16.86 60.02
N ASP A 281 -11.93 -17.58 59.31
CA ASP A 281 -10.62 -17.96 59.79
C ASP A 281 -9.69 -16.73 59.95
N PRO A 282 -8.83 -16.71 61.00
CA PRO A 282 -7.89 -15.61 61.23
C PRO A 282 -6.71 -15.65 60.25
N PRO A 283 -6.14 -14.49 59.90
CA PRO A 283 -5.00 -14.45 58.97
C PRO A 283 -3.73 -15.05 59.61
N PRO A 284 -2.86 -15.70 58.84
CA PRO A 284 -1.60 -16.25 59.38
C PRO A 284 -0.63 -15.11 59.73
N GLY A 285 -0.17 -15.22 61.01
CA GLY A 285 0.75 -14.30 61.64
C GLY A 285 2.12 -14.24 60.97
N GLY A 286 2.62 -13.02 60.83
CA GLY A 286 4.02 -12.76 60.52
C GLY A 286 4.94 -13.10 61.71
N SER A 287 6.04 -13.73 61.41
CA SER A 287 7.26 -13.78 62.24
C SER A 287 8.41 -13.35 61.31
N GLY A 288 9.10 -12.31 61.50
CA GLY A 288 9.79 -11.64 62.57
C GLY A 288 11.17 -12.25 62.81
N SER A 289 12.19 -11.40 62.66
CA SER A 289 13.58 -11.54 63.12
C SER A 289 14.52 -12.28 62.14
N GLY A 290 15.71 -11.85 61.95
CA GLY A 290 16.62 -10.90 62.53
C GLY A 290 17.97 -10.99 61.82
N SER A 291 18.63 -9.87 61.71
CA SER A 291 20.06 -9.73 61.48
C SER A 291 20.79 -10.16 62.75
N PRO A 292 22.08 -10.52 62.81
CA PRO A 292 23.23 -9.77 62.33
C PRO A 292 24.43 -10.63 61.87
N ALA A 293 25.28 -10.09 61.17
CA ALA A 293 26.75 -9.96 61.19
C ALA A 293 27.32 -10.01 59.76
#